data_14b48161effe6ac7ad08bbdf4d8d9022
#
_entry.id   14b48161effe6ac7ad08bbdf4d8d9022
#
_cell.length_a   1.000
_cell.length_b   1.000
_cell.length_c   1.000
_cell.angle_alpha   90.00
_cell.angle_beta   90.00
_cell.angle_gamma   90.00
#
_symmetry.space_group_name_H-M   'P 1'
#
loop_
_entity.id
_entity.type
_entity.pdbx_description
1 polymer ?
#
loop_
_entity_poly.entity_id
_entity_poly.type
_entity_poly.pdbx_seq_one_letter_code
_entity_poly.pdbx_strand_id
1 'polypeptide(L)'
;EGRTTLLGPDIEQATRAREQRLAAPRERLLQAVASGELLIRTRGSAVGQVNGLSVQPIGDQAFVQPARITATARLGEGQLIDIQRETALGGSIHSKGVLILSGYLASRYSARRPLSLAASLVLEQTYGRIEGDSASLAELCALISALSGVELRQGLAVTGSVDQHGAVQAIGAVNEKIEGFFDLCVGQGLSGEQGVVIPAGNASQLMLKEELIAAVESDRFSVHAVSHVDEALALLTGWPAGDPALGANAQTVNGRVMARLREFHELRREQAGARRWPAPGLAGAGETEP
;
A
#
# COMPACT_ATOMS: atom_id res chain seq x y z
N GLU A 1 -33.09 26.81 -22.63
CA GLU A 1 -33.12 28.28 -22.65
C GLU A 1 -32.91 28.94 -24.05
N GLY A 2 -33.07 28.21 -25.14
CA GLY A 2 -33.18 28.73 -26.51
C GLY A 2 -31.87 29.20 -27.19
N ARG A 3 -30.70 29.08 -26.52
CA ARG A 3 -29.40 29.36 -27.14
C ARG A 3 -28.87 28.12 -27.86
N THR A 4 -28.39 28.29 -29.06
CA THR A 4 -27.80 27.23 -29.91
C THR A 4 -26.27 27.15 -29.79
N THR A 5 -25.64 28.12 -29.12
CA THR A 5 -24.19 28.22 -28.94
C THR A 5 -23.84 28.17 -27.46
N LEU A 6 -22.93 27.28 -27.08
CA LEU A 6 -22.35 27.21 -25.74
C LEU A 6 -21.20 28.21 -25.62
N LEU A 7 -21.18 28.94 -24.53
CA LEU A 7 -20.11 29.87 -24.17
C LEU A 7 -19.26 29.29 -23.02
N GLY A 8 -18.07 29.83 -22.78
CA GLY A 8 -17.19 29.41 -21.67
C GLY A 8 -17.92 29.31 -20.31
N PRO A 9 -18.70 30.32 -19.90
CA PRO A 9 -19.49 30.28 -18.65
C PRO A 9 -20.50 29.13 -18.57
N ASP A 10 -21.07 28.70 -19.69
CA ASP A 10 -22.04 27.58 -19.72
C ASP A 10 -21.31 26.26 -19.45
N ILE A 11 -20.08 26.11 -19.97
CA ILE A 11 -19.21 24.95 -19.73
C ILE A 11 -18.77 24.93 -18.27
N GLU A 12 -18.29 26.06 -17.73
CA GLU A 12 -17.92 26.18 -16.32
C GLU A 12 -19.08 25.83 -15.38
N GLN A 13 -20.29 26.33 -15.67
CA GLN A 13 -21.48 26.02 -14.89
C GLN A 13 -21.82 24.53 -14.94
N ALA A 14 -21.71 23.88 -16.10
CA ALA A 14 -21.94 22.46 -16.26
C ALA A 14 -20.89 21.63 -15.50
N THR A 15 -19.64 22.05 -15.54
CA THR A 15 -18.54 21.42 -14.79
C THR A 15 -18.77 21.53 -13.28
N ARG A 16 -19.09 22.72 -12.78
CA ARG A 16 -19.43 22.94 -11.36
C ARG A 16 -20.64 22.11 -10.91
N ALA A 17 -21.69 22.05 -11.73
CA ALA A 17 -22.88 21.24 -11.44
C ALA A 17 -22.56 19.73 -11.42
N ARG A 18 -21.60 19.27 -12.22
CA ARG A 18 -21.09 17.90 -12.19
C ARG A 18 -20.33 17.62 -10.90
N GLU A 19 -19.43 18.50 -10.49
CA GLU A 19 -18.68 18.39 -9.23
C GLU A 19 -19.60 18.40 -8.00
N GLN A 20 -20.65 19.23 -8.01
CA GLN A 20 -21.65 19.27 -6.92
C GLN A 20 -22.37 17.94 -6.69
N ARG A 21 -22.50 17.08 -7.71
CA ARG A 21 -23.10 15.75 -7.55
C ARG A 21 -22.27 14.83 -6.64
N LEU A 22 -20.95 15.04 -6.56
CA LEU A 22 -20.08 14.34 -5.62
C LEU A 22 -19.94 15.04 -4.27
N ALA A 23 -20.54 16.19 -4.06
CA ALA A 23 -20.42 16.94 -2.81
C ALA A 23 -20.89 16.14 -1.60
N ALA A 24 -22.04 15.48 -1.69
CA ALA A 24 -22.60 14.71 -0.57
C ALA A 24 -21.76 13.46 -0.19
N PRO A 25 -21.33 12.59 -1.12
CA PRO A 25 -20.38 11.52 -0.82
C PRO A 25 -19.06 12.03 -0.22
N ARG A 26 -18.52 13.12 -0.76
CA ARG A 26 -17.28 13.74 -0.30
C ARG A 26 -17.42 14.28 1.12
N GLU A 27 -18.49 15.01 1.41
CA GLU A 27 -18.76 15.56 2.74
C GLU A 27 -18.92 14.44 3.79
N ARG A 28 -19.63 13.37 3.45
CA ARG A 28 -19.74 12.18 4.32
C ARG A 28 -18.39 11.55 4.61
N LEU A 29 -17.53 11.42 3.59
CA LEU A 29 -16.17 10.91 3.78
C LEU A 29 -15.38 11.79 4.76
N LEU A 30 -15.40 13.11 4.56
CA LEU A 30 -14.71 14.06 5.44
C LEU A 30 -15.22 14.00 6.88
N GLN A 31 -16.53 13.91 7.07
CA GLN A 31 -17.16 13.75 8.38
C GLN A 31 -16.78 12.44 9.03
N ALA A 32 -16.81 11.31 8.31
CA ALA A 32 -16.44 10.00 8.82
C ALA A 32 -14.97 9.93 9.27
N VAL A 33 -14.07 10.60 8.54
CA VAL A 33 -12.66 10.69 8.95
C VAL A 33 -12.49 11.64 10.15
N ALA A 34 -13.17 12.78 10.15
CA ALA A 34 -13.09 13.75 11.25
C ALA A 34 -13.65 13.21 12.57
N SER A 35 -14.73 12.41 12.51
CA SER A 35 -15.32 11.74 13.67
C SER A 35 -14.56 10.50 14.15
N GLY A 36 -13.60 10.00 13.37
CA GLY A 36 -12.90 8.75 13.66
C GLY A 36 -13.70 7.49 13.30
N GLU A 37 -14.83 7.61 12.62
CA GLU A 37 -15.57 6.48 12.08
C GLU A 37 -14.77 5.75 10.99
N LEU A 38 -14.09 6.52 10.12
CA LEU A 38 -13.12 6.01 9.16
C LEU A 38 -11.69 6.39 9.58
N LEU A 39 -10.87 5.38 9.83
CA LEU A 39 -9.53 5.55 10.40
C LEU A 39 -8.49 5.84 9.32
N ILE A 40 -8.49 7.02 8.75
CA ILE A 40 -7.45 7.53 7.84
C ILE A 40 -6.60 8.56 8.59
N ARG A 41 -5.27 8.40 8.54
CA ARG A 41 -4.31 9.33 9.14
C ARG A 41 -3.61 10.12 8.03
N THR A 42 -3.56 11.44 8.17
CA THR A 42 -2.83 12.34 7.26
C THR A 42 -1.59 12.95 7.90
N ARG A 43 -1.16 12.43 9.08
CA ARG A 43 0.00 12.90 9.85
C ARG A 43 0.63 11.76 10.63
N GLY A 44 1.89 11.96 11.03
CA GLY A 44 2.65 10.99 11.81
C GLY A 44 3.17 9.82 10.98
N SER A 45 3.59 8.77 11.65
CA SER A 45 4.14 7.57 11.03
C SER A 45 3.60 6.29 11.67
N ALA A 46 3.67 5.17 10.96
CA ALA A 46 3.27 3.86 11.47
C ALA A 46 3.99 2.73 10.74
N VAL A 47 4.30 1.64 11.43
CA VAL A 47 4.85 0.43 10.84
C VAL A 47 3.73 -0.40 10.21
N GLY A 48 3.97 -0.91 9.00
CA GLY A 48 3.04 -1.79 8.31
C GLY A 48 1.71 -1.14 7.92
N GLN A 49 1.66 0.18 7.82
CA GLN A 49 0.45 0.92 7.47
C GLN A 49 0.74 2.01 6.45
N VAL A 50 -0.13 2.18 5.46
CA VAL A 50 -0.05 3.23 4.42
C VAL A 50 -1.45 3.61 3.94
N ASN A 51 -1.62 4.81 3.43
CA ASN A 51 -2.84 5.22 2.74
C ASN A 51 -2.78 4.80 1.26
N GLY A 52 -3.70 3.95 0.84
CA GLY A 52 -3.97 3.64 -0.56
C GLY A 52 -5.12 4.48 -1.09
N LEU A 53 -5.28 4.50 -2.42
CA LEU A 53 -6.33 5.27 -3.10
C LEU A 53 -7.15 4.34 -3.99
N SER A 54 -8.41 4.14 -3.63
CA SER A 54 -9.38 3.39 -4.42
C SER A 54 -10.35 4.33 -5.14
N VAL A 55 -10.87 3.87 -6.27
CA VAL A 55 -11.86 4.61 -7.05
C VAL A 55 -13.14 3.80 -7.10
N GLN A 56 -14.24 4.45 -6.74
CA GLN A 56 -15.57 3.85 -6.82
C GLN A 56 -16.42 4.60 -7.85
N PRO A 57 -17.07 3.93 -8.80
CA PRO A 57 -17.98 4.57 -9.72
C PRO A 57 -19.25 5.00 -9.00
N ILE A 58 -19.64 6.27 -9.12
CA ILE A 58 -20.93 6.80 -8.67
C ILE A 58 -21.61 7.44 -9.88
N GLY A 59 -22.54 6.70 -10.53
CA GLY A 59 -23.14 7.11 -11.79
C GLY A 59 -22.09 7.21 -12.89
N ASP A 60 -21.96 8.41 -13.48
CA ASP A 60 -20.98 8.75 -14.54
C ASP A 60 -19.67 9.34 -13.98
N GLN A 61 -19.46 9.29 -12.68
CA GLN A 61 -18.31 9.91 -12.02
C GLN A 61 -17.47 8.90 -11.23
N ALA A 62 -16.19 9.25 -11.04
CA ALA A 62 -15.26 8.52 -10.21
C ALA A 62 -15.17 9.21 -8.83
N PHE A 63 -15.54 8.48 -7.78
CA PHE A 63 -15.35 8.92 -6.40
C PHE A 63 -14.11 8.25 -5.81
N VAL A 64 -13.20 9.05 -5.29
CA VAL A 64 -11.98 8.54 -4.65
C VAL A 64 -12.22 8.36 -3.17
N GLN A 65 -11.96 7.15 -2.71
CA GLN A 65 -11.97 6.81 -1.30
C GLN A 65 -10.56 6.38 -0.86
N PRO A 66 -9.91 7.17 0.00
CA PRO A 66 -8.70 6.71 0.67
C PRO A 66 -8.98 5.44 1.47
N ALA A 67 -8.08 4.49 1.39
CA ALA A 67 -8.18 3.23 2.12
C ALA A 67 -6.92 3.05 2.96
N ARG A 68 -7.08 2.72 4.24
CA ARG A 68 -5.97 2.33 5.09
C ARG A 68 -5.58 0.90 4.75
N ILE A 69 -4.37 0.72 4.23
CA ILE A 69 -3.78 -0.58 3.94
C ILE A 69 -2.87 -0.95 5.11
N THR A 70 -3.05 -2.13 5.67
CA THR A 70 -2.18 -2.66 6.73
C THR A 70 -1.60 -3.99 6.33
N ALA A 71 -0.38 -4.23 6.80
CA ALA A 71 0.34 -5.48 6.64
C ALA A 71 0.88 -5.96 7.98
N THR A 72 0.85 -7.26 8.19
CA THR A 72 1.55 -7.91 9.30
C THR A 72 2.54 -8.94 8.76
N ALA A 73 3.64 -9.16 9.50
CA ALA A 73 4.66 -10.12 9.11
C ALA A 73 5.17 -10.88 10.34
N ARG A 74 5.26 -12.21 10.24
CA ARG A 74 5.74 -13.10 11.30
C ARG A 74 6.47 -14.30 10.71
N LEU A 75 7.14 -15.09 11.56
CA LEU A 75 7.69 -16.38 11.17
C LEU A 75 6.60 -17.29 10.56
N GLY A 76 6.92 -17.96 9.44
CA GLY A 76 5.99 -18.84 8.74
C GLY A 76 6.63 -19.65 7.62
N GLU A 77 5.83 -20.14 6.69
CA GLU A 77 6.22 -21.09 5.64
C GLU A 77 6.20 -20.51 4.22
N GLY A 78 6.31 -19.20 4.07
CA GLY A 78 6.30 -18.52 2.78
C GLY A 78 4.91 -18.13 2.30
N GLN A 79 3.97 -17.90 3.23
CA GLN A 79 2.57 -17.56 2.89
C GLN A 79 2.34 -16.05 2.95
N LEU A 80 1.74 -15.52 1.90
CA LEU A 80 1.14 -14.18 1.87
C LEU A 80 -0.38 -14.32 1.73
N ILE A 81 -1.09 -13.92 2.78
CA ILE A 81 -2.55 -13.96 2.84
C ILE A 81 -3.08 -12.57 2.48
N ASP A 82 -3.84 -12.49 1.41
CA ASP A 82 -4.63 -11.33 1.05
C ASP A 82 -6.07 -11.53 1.57
N ILE A 83 -6.43 -10.73 2.57
CA ILE A 83 -7.73 -10.87 3.24
C ILE A 83 -8.89 -10.57 2.28
N GLN A 84 -8.73 -9.63 1.35
CA GLN A 84 -9.75 -9.34 0.34
C GLN A 84 -10.01 -10.54 -0.58
N ARG A 85 -8.97 -11.26 -0.98
CA ARG A 85 -9.10 -12.48 -1.78
C ARG A 85 -9.77 -13.61 -0.99
N GLU A 86 -9.33 -13.85 0.23
CA GLU A 86 -9.89 -14.93 1.07
C GLU A 86 -11.36 -14.68 1.44
N THR A 87 -11.80 -13.44 1.48
CA THR A 87 -13.19 -13.04 1.75
C THR A 87 -14.03 -12.80 0.50
N ALA A 88 -13.50 -13.11 -0.70
CA ALA A 88 -14.13 -12.87 -2.00
C ALA A 88 -14.48 -11.39 -2.29
N LEU A 89 -13.85 -10.45 -1.61
CA LEU A 89 -13.94 -9.01 -1.87
C LEU A 89 -12.92 -8.56 -2.91
N GLY A 90 -11.82 -9.30 -3.12
CA GLY A 90 -10.82 -9.02 -4.14
C GLY A 90 -11.23 -9.57 -5.50
N GLY A 91 -11.25 -8.72 -6.54
CA GLY A 91 -11.44 -9.13 -7.92
C GLY A 91 -10.19 -9.83 -8.51
N SER A 92 -10.31 -10.31 -9.75
CA SER A 92 -9.25 -11.08 -10.40
C SER A 92 -7.99 -10.26 -10.66
N ILE A 93 -8.13 -8.98 -11.01
CA ILE A 93 -6.99 -8.10 -11.29
C ILE A 93 -6.29 -7.70 -9.98
N HIS A 94 -7.05 -7.45 -8.91
CA HIS A 94 -6.48 -7.24 -7.57
C HIS A 94 -5.69 -8.47 -7.10
N SER A 95 -6.29 -9.66 -7.19
CA SER A 95 -5.64 -10.93 -6.81
C SER A 95 -4.36 -11.20 -7.62
N LYS A 96 -4.36 -10.86 -8.93
CA LYS A 96 -3.16 -10.91 -9.76
C LYS A 96 -2.07 -9.99 -9.21
N GLY A 97 -2.41 -8.75 -8.82
CA GLY A 97 -1.49 -7.81 -8.19
C GLY A 97 -0.79 -8.44 -6.97
N VAL A 98 -1.54 -9.00 -6.04
CA VAL A 98 -0.99 -9.63 -4.83
C VAL A 98 -0.10 -10.84 -5.14
N LEU A 99 -0.43 -11.65 -6.16
CA LEU A 99 0.45 -12.73 -6.62
C LEU A 99 1.78 -12.21 -7.17
N ILE A 100 1.77 -11.08 -7.88
CA ILE A 100 2.98 -10.39 -8.35
C ILE A 100 3.85 -9.96 -7.17
N LEU A 101 3.26 -9.41 -6.09
CA LEU A 101 4.00 -9.04 -4.88
C LEU A 101 4.70 -10.24 -4.24
N SER A 102 4.05 -11.40 -4.19
CA SER A 102 4.66 -12.65 -3.72
C SER A 102 5.88 -13.03 -4.57
N GLY A 103 5.76 -12.92 -5.90
CA GLY A 103 6.86 -13.15 -6.84
C GLY A 103 8.03 -12.20 -6.61
N TYR A 104 7.73 -10.89 -6.46
CA TYR A 104 8.73 -9.88 -6.15
C TYR A 104 9.49 -10.18 -4.85
N LEU A 105 8.78 -10.45 -3.75
CA LEU A 105 9.40 -10.77 -2.46
C LEU A 105 10.30 -12.01 -2.55
N ALA A 106 9.82 -13.07 -3.21
CA ALA A 106 10.58 -14.29 -3.37
C ALA A 106 11.85 -14.06 -4.19
N SER A 107 11.77 -13.37 -5.31
CA SER A 107 12.92 -13.11 -6.18
C SER A 107 13.93 -12.16 -5.55
N ARG A 108 13.46 -11.11 -4.87
CA ARG A 108 14.33 -10.06 -4.33
C ARG A 108 15.02 -10.43 -3.03
N TYR A 109 14.32 -11.15 -2.13
CA TYR A 109 14.83 -11.39 -0.77
C TYR A 109 15.16 -12.85 -0.48
N SER A 110 14.81 -13.78 -1.36
CA SER A 110 14.85 -15.22 -1.08
C SER A 110 15.60 -16.03 -2.13
N ALA A 111 16.45 -15.41 -2.93
CA ALA A 111 17.14 -16.06 -4.04
C ALA A 111 17.96 -17.32 -3.63
N ARG A 112 18.36 -17.45 -2.37
CA ARG A 112 19.20 -18.56 -1.87
C ARG A 112 18.56 -19.37 -0.74
N ARG A 113 17.42 -19.00 -0.20
CA ARG A 113 16.77 -19.66 0.96
C ARG A 113 15.26 -19.51 0.85
N PRO A 114 14.46 -20.51 1.27
CA PRO A 114 13.01 -20.37 1.31
C PRO A 114 12.58 -19.20 2.19
N LEU A 115 11.55 -18.48 1.77
CA LEU A 115 10.90 -17.43 2.56
C LEU A 115 10.30 -18.06 3.83
N SER A 116 10.91 -17.80 4.99
CA SER A 116 10.40 -18.25 6.29
C SER A 116 9.44 -17.20 6.89
N LEU A 117 8.44 -16.80 6.14
CA LEU A 117 7.54 -15.68 6.39
C LEU A 117 6.09 -16.14 6.32
N ALA A 118 5.24 -15.67 7.23
CA ALA A 118 3.81 -15.57 7.04
C ALA A 118 3.41 -14.11 7.18
N ALA A 119 2.74 -13.58 6.18
CA ALA A 119 2.29 -12.21 6.15
C ALA A 119 0.81 -12.12 5.78
N SER A 120 0.14 -11.07 6.22
CA SER A 120 -1.21 -10.74 5.79
C SER A 120 -1.29 -9.28 5.33
N LEU A 121 -2.14 -9.05 4.35
CA LEU A 121 -2.50 -7.74 3.81
C LEU A 121 -3.99 -7.54 3.92
N VAL A 122 -4.41 -6.32 4.23
CA VAL A 122 -5.82 -5.95 4.25
C VAL A 122 -6.00 -4.47 3.90
N LEU A 123 -7.04 -4.18 3.12
CA LEU A 123 -7.60 -2.84 2.98
C LEU A 123 -8.66 -2.68 4.07
N GLU A 124 -8.30 -1.98 5.14
CA GLU A 124 -9.12 -1.81 6.32
C GLU A 124 -10.41 -1.04 6.01
N GLN A 125 -11.48 -1.37 6.70
CA GLN A 125 -12.78 -0.70 6.57
C GLN A 125 -13.30 -0.61 5.12
N THR A 126 -12.89 -1.55 4.27
CA THR A 126 -13.36 -1.66 2.89
C THR A 126 -14.22 -2.90 2.77
N TYR A 127 -15.53 -2.68 2.63
CA TYR A 127 -16.55 -3.73 2.64
C TYR A 127 -17.14 -4.01 1.26
N GLY A 128 -16.79 -3.20 0.28
CA GLY A 128 -17.15 -3.39 -1.12
C GLY A 128 -16.10 -4.18 -1.91
N ARG A 129 -16.50 -4.64 -3.10
CA ARG A 129 -15.57 -5.33 -4.01
C ARG A 129 -14.48 -4.37 -4.50
N ILE A 130 -13.23 -4.83 -4.43
CA ILE A 130 -12.06 -4.13 -4.94
C ILE A 130 -11.64 -4.76 -6.25
N GLU A 131 -11.42 -3.96 -7.27
CA GLU A 131 -10.90 -4.40 -8.57
C GLU A 131 -9.70 -3.51 -8.98
N GLY A 132 -8.80 -4.08 -9.80
CA GLY A 132 -7.60 -3.38 -10.23
C GLY A 132 -6.38 -3.67 -9.36
N ASP A 133 -5.21 -3.43 -9.91
CA ASP A 133 -3.90 -3.66 -9.28
C ASP A 133 -3.20 -2.37 -8.82
N SER A 134 -3.89 -1.23 -8.92
CA SER A 134 -3.33 0.09 -8.61
C SER A 134 -3.02 0.34 -7.13
N ALA A 135 -3.38 -0.60 -6.24
CA ALA A 135 -3.02 -0.58 -4.82
C ALA A 135 -1.71 -1.35 -4.55
N SER A 136 -1.20 -2.13 -5.52
CA SER A 136 -0.11 -3.08 -5.25
C SER A 136 1.20 -2.40 -4.82
N LEU A 137 1.50 -1.18 -5.28
CA LEU A 137 2.64 -0.41 -4.76
C LEU A 137 2.46 -0.08 -3.26
N ALA A 138 1.28 0.36 -2.85
CA ALA A 138 0.97 0.66 -1.46
C ALA A 138 1.03 -0.59 -0.58
N GLU A 139 0.44 -1.69 -1.03
CA GLU A 139 0.47 -3.00 -0.37
C GLU A 139 1.90 -3.50 -0.17
N LEU A 140 2.75 -3.38 -1.20
CA LEU A 140 4.15 -3.77 -1.12
C LEU A 140 4.92 -2.90 -0.12
N CYS A 141 4.72 -1.58 -0.12
CA CYS A 141 5.34 -0.68 0.85
C CYS A 141 4.93 -1.01 2.29
N ALA A 142 3.64 -1.27 2.54
CA ALA A 142 3.15 -1.68 3.85
C ALA A 142 3.80 -3.00 4.32
N LEU A 143 3.91 -3.97 3.42
CA LEU A 143 4.51 -5.27 3.71
C LEU A 143 6.01 -5.18 4.01
N ILE A 144 6.76 -4.40 3.22
CA ILE A 144 8.18 -4.15 3.45
C ILE A 144 8.39 -3.38 4.75
N SER A 145 7.52 -2.43 5.09
CA SER A 145 7.52 -1.74 6.38
C SER A 145 7.30 -2.72 7.54
N ALA A 146 6.31 -3.59 7.46
CA ALA A 146 6.04 -4.61 8.47
C ALA A 146 7.23 -5.56 8.68
N LEU A 147 7.93 -5.93 7.60
CA LEU A 147 9.13 -6.77 7.66
C LEU A 147 10.34 -6.04 8.22
N SER A 148 10.60 -4.82 7.76
CA SER A 148 11.78 -4.04 8.20
C SER A 148 11.62 -3.42 9.58
N GLY A 149 10.39 -3.26 10.07
CA GLY A 149 10.07 -2.48 11.26
C GLY A 149 10.32 -0.98 11.09
N VAL A 150 10.39 -0.47 9.84
CA VAL A 150 10.55 0.96 9.57
C VAL A 150 9.19 1.58 9.30
N GLU A 151 8.91 2.67 9.98
CA GLU A 151 7.64 3.39 9.87
C GLU A 151 7.48 4.07 8.51
N LEU A 152 6.23 4.14 8.02
CA LEU A 152 5.83 4.90 6.84
C LEU A 152 5.10 6.18 7.25
N ARG A 153 5.43 7.29 6.59
CA ARG A 153 4.77 8.59 6.75
C ARG A 153 3.30 8.49 6.35
N GLN A 154 2.41 8.79 7.27
CA GLN A 154 0.97 8.72 7.05
C GLN A 154 0.40 9.95 6.32
N GLY A 155 1.18 11.00 6.19
CA GLY A 155 0.85 12.16 5.36
C GLY A 155 0.87 11.88 3.86
N LEU A 156 1.51 10.77 3.43
CA LEU A 156 1.60 10.39 2.04
C LEU A 156 0.62 9.27 1.72
N ALA A 157 -0.18 9.46 0.65
CA ALA A 157 -0.93 8.39 0.04
C ALA A 157 -0.16 7.80 -1.15
N VAL A 158 -0.41 6.54 -1.47
CA VAL A 158 0.32 5.82 -2.52
C VAL A 158 -0.67 5.19 -3.50
N THR A 159 -0.41 5.35 -4.78
CA THR A 159 -1.09 4.60 -5.84
C THR A 159 -0.09 4.21 -6.92
N GLY A 160 -0.25 3.01 -7.47
CA GLY A 160 0.62 2.48 -8.53
C GLY A 160 0.47 0.97 -8.63
N SER A 161 0.66 0.43 -9.82
CA SER A 161 0.86 -1.00 -10.04
C SER A 161 2.35 -1.32 -10.03
N VAL A 162 2.73 -2.52 -9.59
CA VAL A 162 4.13 -2.97 -9.52
C VAL A 162 4.29 -4.27 -10.30
N ASP A 163 5.39 -4.41 -11.03
CA ASP A 163 5.76 -5.68 -11.67
C ASP A 163 6.62 -6.57 -10.74
N GLN A 164 6.99 -7.76 -11.22
CA GLN A 164 7.80 -8.72 -10.45
C GLN A 164 9.25 -8.27 -10.19
N HIS A 165 9.68 -7.17 -10.81
CA HIS A 165 11.03 -6.61 -10.67
C HIS A 165 11.03 -5.32 -9.81
N GLY A 166 9.85 -4.83 -9.40
CA GLY A 166 9.69 -3.62 -8.62
C GLY A 166 9.53 -2.35 -9.43
N ALA A 167 9.42 -2.46 -10.77
CA ALA A 167 9.12 -1.32 -11.61
C ALA A 167 7.67 -0.86 -11.41
N VAL A 168 7.48 0.45 -11.26
CA VAL A 168 6.16 1.06 -11.01
C VAL A 168 5.50 1.40 -12.34
N GLN A 169 4.27 0.90 -12.51
CA GLN A 169 3.50 0.99 -13.76
C GLN A 169 2.37 1.99 -13.62
N ALA A 170 2.06 2.67 -14.74
CA ALA A 170 0.98 3.66 -14.82
C ALA A 170 -0.40 3.06 -14.50
N ILE A 171 -1.27 3.87 -13.92
CA ILE A 171 -2.62 3.49 -13.49
C ILE A 171 -3.69 4.46 -14.02
N GLY A 172 -4.94 4.06 -13.93
CA GLY A 172 -6.06 4.92 -14.27
C GLY A 172 -6.50 5.86 -13.16
N ALA A 173 -7.20 6.93 -13.54
CA ALA A 173 -7.82 7.91 -12.63
C ALA A 173 -6.80 8.58 -11.69
N VAL A 174 -5.60 8.88 -12.19
CA VAL A 174 -4.52 9.47 -11.37
C VAL A 174 -4.89 10.86 -10.85
N ASN A 175 -5.54 11.69 -11.68
CA ASN A 175 -5.94 13.04 -11.29
C ASN A 175 -6.99 13.00 -10.16
N GLU A 176 -8.02 12.19 -10.33
CA GLU A 176 -9.08 12.02 -9.34
C GLU A 176 -8.52 11.49 -8.02
N LYS A 177 -7.54 10.56 -8.06
CA LYS A 177 -6.89 10.02 -6.87
C LYS A 177 -6.10 11.07 -6.11
N ILE A 178 -5.32 11.90 -6.82
CA ILE A 178 -4.55 12.99 -6.20
C ILE A 178 -5.51 14.01 -5.58
N GLU A 179 -6.52 14.46 -6.34
CA GLU A 179 -7.49 15.44 -5.89
C GLU A 179 -8.32 14.96 -4.70
N GLY A 180 -8.77 13.70 -4.72
CA GLY A 180 -9.55 13.14 -3.62
C GLY A 180 -8.77 13.05 -2.30
N PHE A 181 -7.47 12.74 -2.34
CA PHE A 181 -6.64 12.75 -1.14
C PHE A 181 -6.29 14.18 -0.70
N PHE A 182 -6.04 15.08 -1.65
CA PHE A 182 -5.85 16.51 -1.38
C PHE A 182 -7.05 17.10 -0.64
N ASP A 183 -8.25 16.84 -1.12
CA ASP A 183 -9.49 17.31 -0.49
C ASP A 183 -9.65 16.83 0.94
N LEU A 184 -9.30 15.57 1.21
CA LEU A 184 -9.27 15.04 2.57
C LEU A 184 -8.25 15.78 3.43
N CYS A 185 -7.05 16.01 2.92
CA CYS A 185 -5.99 16.71 3.64
C CYS A 185 -6.35 18.18 3.93
N VAL A 186 -7.01 18.86 2.99
CA VAL A 186 -7.55 20.22 3.22
C VAL A 186 -8.56 20.22 4.37
N GLY A 187 -9.49 19.26 4.38
CA GLY A 187 -10.48 19.14 5.45
C GLY A 187 -9.88 18.87 6.84
N GLN A 188 -8.68 18.28 6.91
CA GLN A 188 -7.94 18.03 8.15
C GLN A 188 -6.87 19.09 8.45
N GLY A 189 -6.69 20.06 7.57
CA GLY A 189 -5.66 21.11 7.63
C GLY A 189 -4.31 20.63 7.05
N LEU A 190 -3.87 21.31 5.99
CA LEU A 190 -2.57 21.07 5.37
C LEU A 190 -1.43 21.55 6.30
N SER A 191 -0.38 20.72 6.43
CA SER A 191 0.83 21.01 7.22
C SER A 191 2.11 21.11 6.39
N GLY A 192 2.02 20.87 5.06
CA GLY A 192 3.19 20.76 4.16
C GLY A 192 3.82 19.35 4.13
N GLU A 193 3.35 18.42 4.95
CA GLU A 193 3.85 17.02 4.97
C GLU A 193 2.97 16.06 4.15
N GLN A 194 1.85 16.55 3.63
CA GLN A 194 0.90 15.74 2.89
C GLN A 194 1.24 15.71 1.39
N GLY A 195 0.93 14.57 0.77
CA GLY A 195 1.15 14.40 -0.65
C GLY A 195 0.71 13.04 -1.18
N VAL A 196 0.94 12.83 -2.46
CA VAL A 196 0.64 11.57 -3.13
C VAL A 196 1.86 11.05 -3.88
N VAL A 197 2.16 9.78 -3.73
CA VAL A 197 3.15 9.04 -4.54
C VAL A 197 2.42 8.38 -5.69
N ILE A 198 2.85 8.68 -6.92
CA ILE A 198 2.25 8.21 -8.18
C ILE A 198 3.29 7.56 -9.08
N PRO A 199 2.90 6.75 -10.07
CA PRO A 199 3.83 6.26 -11.09
C PRO A 199 4.39 7.39 -11.96
N ALA A 200 5.69 7.36 -12.25
CA ALA A 200 6.33 8.32 -13.16
C ALA A 200 5.70 8.33 -14.56
N GLY A 201 5.21 7.18 -15.02
CA GLY A 201 4.47 7.07 -16.28
C GLY A 201 3.16 7.86 -16.36
N ASN A 202 2.61 8.30 -15.22
CA ASN A 202 1.42 9.15 -15.18
C ASN A 202 1.74 10.65 -15.13
N ALA A 203 2.99 11.07 -14.94
CA ALA A 203 3.35 12.47 -14.74
C ALA A 203 2.91 13.39 -15.90
N SER A 204 3.00 12.90 -17.14
CA SER A 204 2.56 13.66 -18.33
C SER A 204 1.04 13.75 -18.50
N GLN A 205 0.26 13.02 -17.70
CA GLN A 205 -1.20 12.97 -17.75
C GLN A 205 -1.86 13.87 -16.69
N LEU A 206 -1.06 14.57 -15.90
CA LEU A 206 -1.58 15.39 -14.80
C LEU A 206 -2.33 16.61 -15.33
N MET A 207 -3.59 16.72 -14.91
CA MET A 207 -4.50 17.84 -15.16
C MET A 207 -5.23 18.15 -13.85
N LEU A 208 -4.53 18.81 -12.94
CA LEU A 208 -4.96 19.01 -11.56
C LEU A 208 -5.70 20.35 -11.41
N LYS A 209 -6.59 20.44 -10.41
CA LYS A 209 -7.30 21.67 -10.04
C LYS A 209 -6.34 22.78 -9.64
N GLU A 210 -6.70 24.03 -9.95
CA GLU A 210 -5.90 25.22 -9.65
C GLU A 210 -5.56 25.35 -8.15
N GLU A 211 -6.49 25.00 -7.27
CA GLU A 211 -6.28 25.02 -5.81
C GLU A 211 -5.18 24.04 -5.35
N LEU A 212 -5.12 22.87 -5.99
CA LEU A 212 -4.09 21.88 -5.71
C LEU A 212 -2.74 22.36 -6.26
N ILE A 213 -2.71 22.89 -7.48
CA ILE A 213 -1.50 23.45 -8.08
C ILE A 213 -0.94 24.56 -7.18
N ALA A 214 -1.77 25.49 -6.73
CA ALA A 214 -1.37 26.55 -5.80
C ALA A 214 -0.87 26.03 -4.46
N ALA A 215 -1.42 24.91 -3.97
CA ALA A 215 -0.94 24.25 -2.75
C ALA A 215 0.44 23.61 -2.96
N VAL A 216 0.70 23.02 -4.14
CA VAL A 216 2.02 22.45 -4.49
C VAL A 216 3.05 23.58 -4.68
N GLU A 217 2.74 24.65 -5.39
CA GLU A 217 3.62 25.81 -5.60
C GLU A 217 4.00 26.52 -4.27
N SER A 218 3.14 26.40 -3.27
CA SER A 218 3.38 26.97 -1.92
C SER A 218 3.89 25.94 -0.91
N ASP A 219 4.42 24.80 -1.34
CA ASP A 219 4.98 23.71 -0.50
C ASP A 219 4.01 23.20 0.58
N ARG A 220 2.69 23.35 0.38
CA ARG A 220 1.68 22.86 1.33
C ARG A 220 1.20 21.44 1.04
N PHE A 221 1.42 20.97 -0.19
CA PHE A 221 1.11 19.62 -0.64
C PHE A 221 2.17 19.18 -1.65
N SER A 222 2.36 17.87 -1.84
CA SER A 222 3.37 17.35 -2.77
C SER A 222 2.83 16.22 -3.64
N VAL A 223 3.34 16.13 -4.88
CA VAL A 223 3.09 15.01 -5.78
C VAL A 223 4.45 14.43 -6.19
N HIS A 224 4.70 13.17 -5.83
CA HIS A 224 5.96 12.49 -6.07
C HIS A 224 5.79 11.41 -7.13
N ALA A 225 6.51 11.55 -8.23
CA ALA A 225 6.54 10.55 -9.30
C ALA A 225 7.68 9.56 -9.07
N VAL A 226 7.38 8.26 -9.09
CA VAL A 226 8.35 7.19 -8.84
C VAL A 226 8.32 6.15 -9.96
N SER A 227 9.49 5.61 -10.29
CA SER A 227 9.68 4.56 -11.31
C SER A 227 9.93 3.19 -10.70
N HIS A 228 10.33 3.13 -9.43
CA HIS A 228 10.68 1.90 -8.75
C HIS A 228 10.20 1.92 -7.29
N VAL A 229 9.88 0.75 -6.74
CA VAL A 229 9.42 0.60 -5.34
C VAL A 229 10.44 1.15 -4.33
N ASP A 230 11.73 1.08 -4.60
CA ASP A 230 12.77 1.61 -3.71
C ASP A 230 12.69 3.14 -3.57
N GLU A 231 12.29 3.84 -4.63
CA GLU A 231 12.06 5.29 -4.58
C GLU A 231 10.85 5.62 -3.70
N ALA A 232 9.76 4.86 -3.83
CA ALA A 232 8.58 5.01 -2.97
C ALA A 232 8.92 4.73 -1.49
N LEU A 233 9.68 3.69 -1.21
CA LEU A 233 10.14 3.37 0.14
C LEU A 233 11.00 4.49 0.73
N ALA A 234 11.93 5.05 -0.03
CA ALA A 234 12.77 6.15 0.43
C ALA A 234 11.94 7.40 0.77
N LEU A 235 10.94 7.74 -0.06
CA LEU A 235 10.01 8.85 0.20
C LEU A 235 9.17 8.62 1.46
N LEU A 236 8.60 7.42 1.58
CA LEU A 236 7.68 7.08 2.67
C LEU A 236 8.37 6.95 4.03
N THR A 237 9.60 6.46 4.04
CA THR A 237 10.34 6.21 5.28
C THR A 237 11.29 7.34 5.66
N GLY A 238 11.80 8.09 4.68
CA GLY A 238 12.92 8.99 4.84
C GLY A 238 14.28 8.26 4.98
N TRP A 239 14.31 6.93 4.77
CA TRP A 239 15.51 6.10 4.84
C TRP A 239 15.94 5.65 3.44
N PRO A 240 17.24 5.44 3.19
CA PRO A 240 17.68 4.80 1.96
C PRO A 240 17.06 3.41 1.83
N ALA A 241 16.55 3.07 0.65
CA ALA A 241 16.03 1.72 0.40
C ALA A 241 17.12 0.65 0.57
N GLY A 242 18.30 0.88 0.00
CA GLY A 242 19.44 -0.06 0.01
C GLY A 242 19.26 -1.22 -0.97
N ASP A 243 20.36 -1.91 -1.25
CA ASP A 243 20.37 -3.10 -2.09
C ASP A 243 20.35 -4.37 -1.23
N PRO A 244 19.35 -5.25 -1.37
CA PRO A 244 19.30 -6.53 -0.65
C PRO A 244 20.48 -7.44 -0.96
N ALA A 245 21.10 -7.33 -2.13
CA ALA A 245 22.28 -8.12 -2.51
C ALA A 245 23.50 -7.85 -1.61
N LEU A 246 23.57 -6.66 -1.01
CA LEU A 246 24.59 -6.30 -0.01
C LEU A 246 24.32 -6.92 1.38
N GLY A 247 23.20 -7.62 1.54
CA GLY A 247 22.83 -8.31 2.77
C GLY A 247 22.23 -7.40 3.85
N ALA A 248 22.28 -7.88 5.11
CA ALA A 248 21.72 -7.17 6.25
C ALA A 248 22.47 -5.87 6.53
N ASN A 249 21.77 -4.75 6.46
CA ASN A 249 22.27 -3.42 6.83
C ASN A 249 21.19 -2.69 7.65
N ALA A 250 21.50 -2.39 8.91
CA ALA A 250 20.54 -1.74 9.82
C ALA A 250 20.17 -0.30 9.42
N GLN A 251 20.92 0.32 8.52
CA GLN A 251 20.72 1.69 8.07
C GLN A 251 19.91 1.82 6.78
N THR A 252 19.43 0.72 6.22
CA THR A 252 18.60 0.70 5.01
C THR A 252 17.36 -0.14 5.20
N VAL A 253 16.27 0.20 4.51
CA VAL A 253 15.00 -0.53 4.59
C VAL A 253 15.18 -1.98 4.18
N ASN A 254 15.72 -2.23 2.99
CA ASN A 254 15.94 -3.57 2.45
C ASN A 254 16.96 -4.38 3.28
N GLY A 255 17.96 -3.72 3.85
CA GLY A 255 18.93 -4.37 4.74
C GLY A 255 18.28 -4.86 6.04
N ARG A 256 17.33 -4.11 6.60
CA ARG A 256 16.53 -4.54 7.76
C ARG A 256 15.59 -5.70 7.42
N VAL A 257 14.98 -5.70 6.22
CA VAL A 257 14.21 -6.84 5.71
C VAL A 257 15.09 -8.08 5.67
N MET A 258 16.30 -7.97 5.12
CA MET A 258 17.26 -9.09 5.05
C MET A 258 17.67 -9.61 6.45
N ALA A 259 17.84 -8.70 7.42
CA ALA A 259 18.13 -9.08 8.80
C ALA A 259 16.97 -9.87 9.42
N ARG A 260 15.75 -9.39 9.25
CA ARG A 260 14.53 -10.02 9.79
C ARG A 260 14.25 -11.39 9.16
N LEU A 261 14.42 -11.52 7.85
CA LEU A 261 14.24 -12.80 7.16
C LEU A 261 15.33 -13.82 7.54
N ARG A 262 16.54 -13.37 7.85
CA ARG A 262 17.59 -14.22 8.40
C ARG A 262 17.21 -14.72 9.79
N GLU A 263 16.78 -13.85 10.69
CA GLU A 263 16.27 -14.20 12.01
C GLU A 263 15.16 -15.26 11.93
N PHE A 264 14.16 -15.05 11.09
CA PHE A 264 13.06 -16.00 10.88
C PHE A 264 13.55 -17.36 10.37
N HIS A 265 14.54 -17.36 9.48
CA HIS A 265 15.12 -18.60 8.97
C HIS A 265 15.86 -19.38 10.07
N GLU A 266 16.63 -18.69 10.92
CA GLU A 266 17.36 -19.29 12.05
C GLU A 266 16.40 -19.90 13.08
N LEU A 267 15.39 -19.15 13.51
CA LEU A 267 14.33 -19.64 14.41
C LEU A 267 13.60 -20.87 13.87
N ARG A 268 13.30 -20.89 12.57
CA ARG A 268 12.67 -22.05 11.93
C ARG A 268 13.56 -23.28 11.95
N ARG A 269 14.86 -23.12 11.73
CA ARG A 269 15.83 -24.22 11.81
C ARG A 269 15.94 -24.78 13.22
N GLU A 270 15.98 -23.95 14.24
CA GLU A 270 16.00 -24.35 15.64
C GLU A 270 14.75 -25.15 16.00
N GLN A 271 13.57 -24.70 15.62
CA GLN A 271 12.30 -25.42 15.83
C GLN A 271 12.29 -26.79 15.12
N ALA A 272 12.81 -26.86 13.89
CA ALA A 272 12.89 -28.12 13.14
C ALA A 272 13.91 -29.08 13.75
N GLY A 273 15.02 -28.58 14.32
CA GLY A 273 16.01 -29.38 15.07
C GLY A 273 15.45 -29.92 16.38
N ALA A 274 14.72 -29.09 17.13
CA ALA A 274 14.07 -29.48 18.36
C ALA A 274 13.01 -30.58 18.18
N ARG A 275 12.29 -30.58 17.05
CA ARG A 275 11.33 -31.64 16.72
C ARG A 275 11.95 -32.97 16.32
N ARG A 276 13.27 -33.05 16.08
CA ARG A 276 14.03 -34.26 15.76
C ARG A 276 14.66 -34.92 16.97
N TRP A 277 14.37 -34.50 18.20
CA TRP A 277 14.83 -35.19 19.39
C TRP A 277 14.23 -36.60 19.40
N PRO A 278 15.06 -37.68 19.47
CA PRO A 278 14.55 -39.03 19.48
C PRO A 278 13.64 -39.24 20.69
N ALA A 279 12.51 -39.90 20.48
CA ALA A 279 11.71 -40.41 21.57
C ALA A 279 12.62 -41.24 22.49
N PRO A 280 12.53 -41.12 23.81
CA PRO A 280 13.33 -41.96 24.74
C PRO A 280 13.08 -43.40 24.36
N GLY A 281 14.17 -44.09 23.99
CA GLY A 281 14.14 -45.49 23.61
C GLY A 281 13.49 -46.30 24.74
N LEU A 282 12.53 -47.10 24.40
CA LEU A 282 12.08 -48.22 25.23
C LEU A 282 13.32 -49.09 25.49
N ALA A 283 13.96 -48.81 26.61
CA ALA A 283 15.00 -49.68 27.12
C ALA A 283 14.41 -51.09 27.31
N GLY A 284 15.03 -52.05 26.69
CA GLY A 284 14.57 -53.40 26.56
C GLY A 284 14.10 -54.02 27.87
N ALA A 285 12.93 -54.62 27.82
CA ALA A 285 12.52 -55.62 28.80
C ALA A 285 13.51 -56.82 28.66
N GLY A 286 14.35 -56.96 29.68
CA GLY A 286 15.23 -58.10 29.79
C GLY A 286 14.40 -59.36 29.88
N GLU A 287 14.67 -60.29 28.98
CA GLU A 287 14.32 -61.69 29.11
C GLU A 287 14.90 -62.23 30.38
N THR A 288 14.09 -62.76 31.29
CA THR A 288 14.49 -63.73 32.31
C THR A 288 13.81 -65.04 31.94
N GLU A 289 14.60 -65.99 31.41
CA GLU A 289 14.37 -67.45 31.48
C GLU A 289 14.80 -68.01 32.86
N PRO A 290 14.44 -69.24 33.07
CA PRO A 290 13.23 -69.99 33.49
C PRO A 290 13.20 -70.37 34.86
#